data_b430a1c9ce845a382dbf8a3eeda71173
#
_entry.id   b430a1c9ce845a382dbf8a3eeda71173
#
_cell.length_a   1.000
_cell.length_b   1.000
_cell.length_c   1.000
_cell.angle_alpha   90.00
_cell.angle_beta   90.00
_cell.angle_gamma   90.00
#
_symmetry.space_group_name_H-M   'P 1'
#
loop_
_entity.id
_entity.type
_entity.pdbx_description
1 polymer ?
#
loop_
_entity_poly.entity_id
_entity_poly.type
_entity_poly.pdbx_seq_one_letter_code
_entity_poly.pdbx_strand_id
1 'polypeptide(L)'
;MAGNDGTLAVVHEPEHSRFAVHAEGRTAVLDYQRVGERLVLPHTGVPRELEGRGIGNQLAKATLDWAREEGLRVVPICPFVRAYLQRHPEYADLLTRAEPS
;
A
#
# COMPACT_ATOMS: atom_id res chain seq x y z
N MET A 1 2.10 -12.04 -22.94
CA MET A 1 2.01 -12.07 -22.67
C MET A 1 1.61 -11.87 -22.11
N ALA A 2 1.62 -11.73 -22.02
CA ALA A 2 1.29 -11.64 -21.57
C ALA A 2 0.76 -11.22 -21.04
N GLY A 3 0.69 -11.17 -21.03
CA GLY A 3 -0.05 -10.95 -20.51
C GLY A 3 -0.54 -10.01 -19.71
N ASN A 4 -0.60 -9.43 -19.55
CA ASN A 4 -1.00 -8.59 -18.84
C ASN A 4 -2.11 -7.93 -19.11
N ASP A 5 -2.94 -8.28 -19.54
CA ASP A 5 -4.11 -7.86 -19.73
C ASP A 5 -4.69 -7.09 -18.68
N GLY A 6 -4.33 -6.03 -18.35
CA GLY A 6 -4.92 -5.22 -17.37
C GLY A 6 -4.48 -5.47 -15.95
N THR A 7 -3.77 -6.53 -15.75
CA THR A 7 -3.26 -6.82 -14.43
C THR A 7 -1.88 -6.22 -14.31
N LEU A 8 -1.74 -5.27 -13.41
CA LEU A 8 -0.47 -4.60 -13.22
C LEU A 8 0.20 -5.16 -11.98
N ALA A 9 1.44 -5.56 -12.13
CA ALA A 9 2.14 -6.20 -11.04
C ALA A 9 2.63 -5.18 -10.04
N VAL A 10 2.35 -5.43 -8.78
CA VAL A 10 2.91 -4.65 -7.69
C VAL A 10 4.21 -5.30 -7.29
N VAL A 11 5.27 -4.50 -7.20
CA VAL A 11 6.56 -4.98 -6.77
C VAL A 11 6.92 -4.29 -5.46
N HIS A 12 7.53 -5.07 -4.57
CA HIS A 12 8.02 -4.53 -3.32
C HIS A 12 9.45 -4.09 -3.54
N GLU A 13 9.75 -2.84 -3.24
CA GLU A 13 11.10 -2.29 -3.42
C GLU A 13 11.62 -1.84 -2.07
N PRO A 14 12.11 -2.78 -1.24
CA PRO A 14 12.52 -2.43 0.11
C PRO A 14 13.69 -1.46 0.14
N GLU A 15 14.53 -1.47 -0.88
CA GLU A 15 15.64 -0.53 -0.91
C GLU A 15 15.15 0.91 -1.03
N HIS A 16 13.91 1.10 -1.46
CA HIS A 16 13.30 2.42 -1.55
C HIS A 16 12.17 2.58 -0.54
N SER A 17 11.95 1.59 0.30
CA SER A 17 10.88 1.61 1.29
C SER A 17 9.53 1.91 0.65
N ARG A 18 9.19 1.13 -0.36
CA ARG A 18 7.94 1.37 -1.06
C ARG A 18 7.45 0.12 -1.79
N PHE A 19 6.16 0.13 -2.10
CA PHE A 19 5.57 -0.76 -3.08
C PHE A 19 5.31 0.06 -4.33
N ALA A 20 5.50 -0.53 -5.49
CA ALA A 20 5.42 0.24 -6.73
C ALA A 20 4.77 -0.56 -7.85
N VAL A 21 4.17 0.16 -8.77
CA VAL A 21 3.71 -0.38 -10.04
C VAL A 21 4.37 0.45 -11.13
N HIS A 22 5.10 -0.22 -12.01
CA HIS A 22 5.76 0.44 -13.13
C HIS A 22 4.97 0.15 -14.39
N ALA A 23 4.46 1.18 -15.03
CA ALA A 23 3.63 1.00 -16.21
C ALA A 23 3.77 2.20 -17.13
N GLU A 24 3.94 1.95 -18.40
CA GLU A 24 3.93 3.01 -19.42
C GLU A 24 4.94 4.09 -19.13
N GLY A 25 6.11 3.70 -18.63
CA GLY A 25 7.17 4.66 -18.35
C GLY A 25 6.94 5.48 -17.09
N ARG A 26 5.94 5.13 -16.28
CA ARG A 26 5.61 5.87 -15.07
C ARG A 26 5.62 4.94 -13.89
N THR A 27 5.71 5.51 -12.70
CA THR A 27 5.76 4.73 -11.48
C THR A 27 4.73 5.23 -10.48
N ALA A 28 3.86 4.34 -10.06
CA ALA A 28 2.96 4.61 -8.95
C ALA A 28 3.55 3.99 -7.70
N VAL A 29 3.41 4.63 -6.56
CA VAL A 29 4.07 4.17 -5.35
C VAL A 29 3.17 4.28 -4.13
N LEU A 30 3.43 3.42 -3.17
CA LEU A 30 2.94 3.58 -1.80
C LEU A 30 4.16 3.47 -0.92
N ASP A 31 4.53 4.59 -0.33
CA ASP A 31 5.73 4.67 0.50
C ASP A 31 5.45 4.20 1.90
N TYR A 32 6.45 3.66 2.57
CA TYR A 32 6.29 3.25 3.96
C TYR A 32 7.55 3.54 4.75
N GLN A 33 7.40 3.54 6.07
CA GLN A 33 8.52 3.57 6.98
C GLN A 33 8.29 2.47 8.00
N ARG A 34 9.22 1.58 8.13
CA ARG A 34 9.12 0.52 9.11
C ARG A 34 9.92 0.93 10.33
N VAL A 35 9.22 1.08 11.46
CA VAL A 35 9.85 1.49 12.70
C VAL A 35 9.48 0.46 13.75
N GLY A 36 10.43 -0.43 14.05
CA GLY A 36 10.15 -1.52 14.97
C GLY A 36 9.05 -2.40 14.40
N GLU A 37 7.97 -2.55 15.13
CA GLU A 37 6.84 -3.36 14.69
C GLU A 37 5.74 -2.53 14.05
N ARG A 38 6.02 -1.28 13.72
CA ARG A 38 5.04 -0.41 13.11
C ARG A 38 5.40 -0.14 11.68
N LEU A 39 4.39 -0.09 10.85
CA LEU A 39 4.54 0.26 9.45
C LEU A 39 3.76 1.54 9.21
N VAL A 40 4.49 2.62 9.04
CA VAL A 40 3.87 3.93 8.82
C VAL A 40 3.70 4.12 7.33
N LEU A 41 2.50 4.51 6.92
CA LEU A 41 2.16 4.69 5.50
C LEU A 41 1.83 6.16 5.25
N PRO A 42 2.86 6.97 4.91
CA PRO A 42 2.66 8.41 4.83
C PRO A 42 2.12 8.91 3.50
N HIS A 43 2.34 8.16 2.42
CA HIS A 43 2.07 8.73 1.09
C HIS A 43 1.80 7.68 0.05
N THR A 44 0.82 7.95 -0.80
CA THR A 44 0.52 7.15 -1.98
C THR A 44 0.47 8.10 -3.16
N GLY A 45 1.18 7.76 -4.22
CA GLY A 45 1.20 8.60 -5.41
C GLY A 45 0.94 7.78 -6.66
N VAL A 46 -0.10 8.15 -7.41
CA VAL A 46 -0.42 7.50 -8.67
C VAL A 46 -0.41 8.60 -9.74
N PRO A 47 0.47 8.50 -10.74
CA PRO A 47 0.49 9.49 -11.80
C PRO A 47 -0.88 9.60 -12.47
N ARG A 48 -1.19 10.81 -12.91
CA ARG A 48 -2.49 11.05 -13.51
C ARG A 48 -2.78 10.09 -14.66
N GLU A 49 -1.76 9.77 -15.42
CA GLU A 49 -1.93 8.91 -16.59
C GLU A 49 -2.31 7.49 -16.22
N LEU A 50 -2.05 7.11 -14.98
CA LEU A 50 -2.37 5.76 -14.52
C LEU A 50 -3.61 5.72 -13.63
N GLU A 51 -4.24 6.86 -13.38
CA GLU A 51 -5.41 6.89 -12.52
C GLU A 51 -6.58 6.16 -13.18
N GLY A 52 -7.49 5.69 -12.35
CA GLY A 52 -8.68 5.02 -12.86
C GLY A 52 -8.49 3.55 -13.17
N ARG A 53 -7.33 3.01 -12.89
CA ARG A 53 -7.04 1.61 -13.18
C ARG A 53 -6.98 0.74 -11.93
N GLY A 54 -7.32 1.31 -10.77
CA GLY A 54 -7.28 0.55 -9.53
C GLY A 54 -5.88 0.31 -8.98
N ILE A 55 -4.89 1.04 -9.47
CA ILE A 55 -3.50 0.81 -9.06
C ILE A 55 -3.30 1.14 -7.58
N GLY A 56 -3.89 2.25 -7.11
CA GLY A 56 -3.77 2.60 -5.70
C GLY A 56 -4.33 1.51 -4.80
N ASN A 57 -5.46 0.93 -5.19
CA ASN A 57 -6.04 -0.16 -4.42
C ASN A 57 -5.14 -1.39 -4.41
N GLN A 58 -4.51 -1.69 -5.54
CA GLN A 58 -3.59 -2.82 -5.59
C GLN A 58 -2.37 -2.58 -4.72
N LEU A 59 -1.84 -1.34 -4.71
CA LEU A 59 -0.72 -0.99 -3.86
C LEU A 59 -1.10 -1.14 -2.39
N ALA A 60 -2.28 -0.66 -2.02
CA ALA A 60 -2.72 -0.76 -0.63
C ALA A 60 -2.88 -2.21 -0.22
N LYS A 61 -3.50 -3.02 -1.07
CA LYS A 61 -3.69 -4.42 -0.73
C LYS A 61 -2.37 -5.13 -0.52
N ALA A 62 -1.43 -4.94 -1.45
CA ALA A 62 -0.14 -5.61 -1.35
C ALA A 62 0.60 -5.19 -0.09
N THR A 63 0.56 -3.90 0.24
CA THR A 63 1.26 -3.39 1.41
C THR A 63 0.64 -3.95 2.69
N LEU A 64 -0.69 -3.99 2.76
CA LEU A 64 -1.36 -4.47 3.95
C LEU A 64 -1.19 -5.98 4.12
N ASP A 65 -1.21 -6.73 3.01
CA ASP A 65 -0.95 -8.17 3.09
C ASP A 65 0.47 -8.42 3.59
N TRP A 66 1.42 -7.63 3.12
CA TRP A 66 2.80 -7.77 3.59
C TRP A 66 2.90 -7.44 5.09
N ALA A 67 2.21 -6.39 5.52
CA ALA A 67 2.22 -6.05 6.94
C ALA A 67 1.71 -7.20 7.78
N ARG A 68 0.67 -7.87 7.30
CA ARG A 68 0.13 -9.01 8.03
C ARG A 68 1.13 -10.16 8.11
N GLU A 69 1.81 -10.43 7.00
CA GLU A 69 2.80 -11.50 6.99
C GLU A 69 3.96 -11.21 7.93
N GLU A 70 4.32 -9.93 8.05
CA GLU A 70 5.45 -9.53 8.88
C GLU A 70 5.06 -9.26 10.33
N GLY A 71 3.78 -9.33 10.64
CA GLY A 71 3.33 -9.07 11.99
C GLY A 71 3.42 -7.61 12.40
N LEU A 72 3.28 -6.72 11.43
CA LEU A 72 3.44 -5.29 11.68
C LEU A 72 2.11 -4.63 11.97
N ARG A 73 2.15 -3.56 12.75
CA ARG A 73 0.99 -2.73 12.97
C ARG A 73 1.04 -1.56 12.04
N VAL A 74 -0.09 -1.25 11.42
CA VAL A 74 -0.16 -0.22 10.39
C VAL A 74 -0.58 1.10 11.00
N VAL A 75 0.16 2.15 10.65
CA VAL A 75 -0.17 3.51 11.06
C VAL A 75 -0.49 4.28 9.78
N PRO A 76 -1.77 4.40 9.44
CA PRO A 76 -2.15 4.99 8.14
C PRO A 76 -2.26 6.50 8.22
N ILE A 77 -1.18 7.17 7.87
CA ILE A 77 -1.18 8.63 7.80
C ILE A 77 -1.84 9.09 6.52
N CYS A 78 -1.61 8.36 5.44
CA CYS A 78 -2.11 8.73 4.12
C CYS A 78 -3.63 8.63 4.04
N PRO A 79 -4.34 9.67 3.61
CA PRO A 79 -5.79 9.60 3.51
C PRO A 79 -6.29 8.51 2.58
N PHE A 80 -5.55 8.22 1.51
CA PHE A 80 -5.96 7.17 0.59
C PHE A 80 -5.99 5.81 1.29
N VAL A 81 -4.96 5.52 2.09
CA VAL A 81 -4.91 4.25 2.79
C VAL A 81 -6.01 4.18 3.85
N ARG A 82 -6.28 5.31 4.53
CA ARG A 82 -7.35 5.32 5.51
C ARG A 82 -8.69 5.03 4.86
N ALA A 83 -8.94 5.60 3.69
CA ALA A 83 -10.18 5.34 2.98
C ALA A 83 -10.26 3.87 2.54
N TYR A 84 -9.14 3.33 2.10
CA TYR A 84 -9.11 1.93 1.71
C TYR A 84 -9.48 1.04 2.90
N LEU A 85 -8.90 1.33 4.06
CA LEU A 85 -9.17 0.54 5.25
C LEU A 85 -10.63 0.60 5.68
N GLN A 86 -11.28 1.74 5.47
CA GLN A 86 -12.70 1.85 5.80
C GLN A 86 -13.55 0.95 4.93
N ARG A 87 -13.12 0.73 3.69
CA ARG A 87 -13.88 -0.12 2.79
C ARG A 87 -13.48 -1.59 2.88
N HIS A 88 -12.42 -1.88 3.64
CA HIS A 88 -11.89 -3.25 3.74
C HIS A 88 -11.66 -3.59 5.19
N PRO A 89 -12.76 -3.84 5.95
CA PRO A 89 -12.64 -4.09 7.39
C PRO A 89 -11.85 -5.33 7.72
N GLU A 90 -11.60 -6.19 6.75
CA GLU A 90 -10.79 -7.37 7.01
C GLU A 90 -9.36 -7.02 7.41
N TYR A 91 -8.95 -5.77 7.20
CA TYR A 91 -7.61 -5.32 7.61
C TYR A 91 -7.64 -4.51 8.90
N ALA A 92 -8.80 -4.40 9.55
CA ALA A 92 -8.90 -3.54 10.74
C ALA A 92 -7.98 -4.01 11.86
N ASP A 93 -7.71 -5.31 11.93
CA ASP A 93 -6.85 -5.85 12.97
C ASP A 93 -5.39 -5.40 12.83
N LEU A 94 -5.01 -4.85 11.69
CA LEU A 94 -3.65 -4.37 11.51
C LEU A 94 -3.43 -2.98 12.09
N LEU A 95 -4.52 -2.27 12.38
CA LEU A 95 -4.38 -0.89 12.81
C LEU A 95 -3.82 -0.80 14.21
N THR A 96 -2.96 0.20 14.41
CA THR A 96 -2.49 0.50 15.74
C THR A 96 -3.64 1.11 16.50
N ARG A 97 -4.03 0.47 17.64
CA ARG A 97 -5.07 1.02 18.40
C ARG A 97 -4.53 2.06 19.28
N ALA A 98 -5.36 3.00 19.58
CA ALA A 98 -5.03 3.93 20.64
C ALA A 98 -4.87 3.06 21.86
N GLU A 99 -3.74 3.12 22.49
CA GLU A 99 -3.48 2.22 23.52
C GLU A 99 -4.30 2.55 24.65
N PRO A 100 -4.99 1.65 25.11
CA PRO A 100 -5.76 1.96 26.26
C PRO A 100 -4.80 2.12 27.36
N SER A 101 -3.87 1.81 27.20
CA SER A 101 -3.01 1.89 28.21
C SER A 101 -2.93 2.32 28.95
#